data_b451f3ddf3f72808a29dd36d08b8dbd6
#
_entry.id   b451f3ddf3f72808a29dd36d08b8dbd6
#
_cell.length_a   1.000
_cell.length_b   1.000
_cell.length_c   1.000
_cell.angle_alpha   90.00
_cell.angle_beta   90.00
_cell.angle_gamma   90.00
#
_symmetry.space_group_name_H-M   'P 1'
#
loop_
_entity.id
_entity.type
_entity.pdbx_description
1 polymer ?
#
loop_
_entity_poly.entity_id
_entity_poly.type
_entity_poly.pdbx_seq_one_letter_code
_entity_poly.pdbx_strand_id
1 'polypeptide(L)'
;MVLCNFLNSDFIPHDRLRLDIYRRLSKCEDSASVYEIFGEIEDRFGRADIYTKQFIDLMVIKVLAQNCGIKAISSMDENILITQSNGEKIRLKARTRDDDDVLDEILVYLRKIPHTWRIKLKNFTLPSLTHEQVRFAWKRKIF
;
A
#
# COMPACT_ATOMS: atom_id res chain seq x y z
N MET A 1 -5.79 -7.42 -13.46
CA MET A 1 -6.35 -6.57 -12.40
C MET A 1 -5.99 -5.12 -12.67
N VAL A 2 -6.96 -4.30 -13.00
CA VAL A 2 -6.77 -2.86 -13.21
C VAL A 2 -7.26 -2.15 -11.95
N LEU A 3 -6.39 -2.02 -10.96
CA LEU A 3 -6.65 -1.13 -9.85
C LEU A 3 -6.54 0.32 -10.35
N CYS A 4 -7.63 1.04 -10.33
CA CYS A 4 -7.61 2.48 -10.55
C CYS A 4 -6.92 3.16 -9.37
N ASN A 5 -5.60 3.33 -9.47
CA ASN A 5 -4.73 3.81 -8.39
C ASN A 5 -4.78 5.31 -8.18
N PHE A 6 -5.93 5.91 -8.27
CA PHE A 6 -6.07 7.35 -8.08
C PHE A 6 -7.39 7.69 -7.39
N LEU A 7 -7.35 8.78 -6.68
CA LEU A 7 -8.55 9.35 -6.09
C LEU A 7 -9.52 9.76 -7.18
N ASN A 8 -10.77 9.32 -7.04
CA ASN A 8 -11.80 9.59 -8.02
C ASN A 8 -12.09 11.09 -8.11
N SER A 9 -12.09 11.62 -9.33
CA SER A 9 -12.42 13.03 -9.60
C SER A 9 -13.87 13.38 -9.26
N ASP A 10 -14.77 12.41 -9.27
CA ASP A 10 -16.17 12.61 -8.86
C ASP A 10 -16.30 12.75 -7.34
N PHE A 11 -15.42 12.11 -6.58
CA PHE A 11 -15.38 12.20 -5.13
C PHE A 11 -14.62 13.44 -4.64
N ILE A 12 -13.46 13.73 -5.24
CA ILE A 12 -12.65 14.92 -4.96
C ILE A 12 -12.47 15.72 -6.25
N PRO A 13 -13.35 16.68 -6.57
CA PRO A 13 -13.37 17.33 -7.88
C PRO A 13 -12.19 18.28 -8.14
N HIS A 14 -11.52 18.75 -7.11
CA HIS A 14 -10.42 19.71 -7.24
C HIS A 14 -9.07 19.03 -7.42
N ASP A 15 -8.43 19.21 -8.56
CA ASP A 15 -7.12 18.63 -8.90
C ASP A 15 -6.02 19.00 -7.90
N ARG A 16 -6.00 20.25 -7.43
CA ARG A 16 -5.05 20.72 -6.42
C ARG A 16 -5.17 19.96 -5.10
N LEU A 17 -6.39 19.70 -4.66
CA LEU A 17 -6.64 18.94 -3.43
C LEU A 17 -6.21 17.49 -3.58
N ARG A 18 -6.50 16.85 -4.73
CA ARG A 18 -6.03 15.49 -4.98
C ARG A 18 -4.49 15.40 -4.97
N LEU A 19 -3.80 16.34 -5.62
CA LEU A 19 -2.34 16.41 -5.61
C LEU A 19 -1.76 16.62 -4.21
N ASP A 20 -2.38 17.46 -3.41
CA ASP A 20 -1.96 17.67 -2.02
C ASP A 20 -2.12 16.40 -1.18
N ILE A 21 -3.26 15.72 -1.31
CA ILE A 21 -3.51 14.42 -0.65
C ILE A 21 -2.47 13.39 -1.08
N TYR A 22 -2.15 13.27 -2.38
CA TYR A 22 -1.10 12.36 -2.87
C TYR A 22 0.26 12.68 -2.26
N ARG A 23 0.62 13.95 -2.14
CA ARG A 23 1.88 14.38 -1.52
C ARG A 23 1.93 14.02 -0.04
N ARG A 24 0.84 14.25 0.69
CA ARG A 24 0.75 13.90 2.11
C ARG A 24 0.83 12.41 2.33
N LEU A 25 0.06 11.62 1.57
CA LEU A 25 0.10 10.15 1.63
C LEU A 25 1.48 9.58 1.29
N SER A 26 2.19 10.19 0.32
CA SER A 26 3.53 9.73 -0.06
C SER A 26 4.58 9.92 1.03
N LYS A 27 4.35 10.82 1.98
CA LYS A 27 5.23 11.11 3.11
C LYS A 27 4.92 10.28 4.36
N CYS A 28 3.82 9.55 4.38
CA CYS A 28 3.46 8.72 5.52
C CYS A 28 4.48 7.58 5.73
N GLU A 29 4.93 7.43 6.96
CA GLU A 29 5.88 6.38 7.37
C GLU A 29 5.19 5.26 8.14
N ASP A 30 3.97 5.47 8.60
CA ASP A 30 3.16 4.50 9.33
C ASP A 30 1.71 4.47 8.84
N SER A 31 1.02 3.39 9.16
CA SER A 31 -0.38 3.20 8.76
C SER A 31 -1.34 4.14 9.48
N ALA A 32 -1.02 4.57 10.70
CA ALA A 32 -1.86 5.50 11.46
C ALA A 32 -1.97 6.85 10.75
N SER A 33 -0.85 7.38 10.25
CA SER A 33 -0.83 8.63 9.47
C SER A 33 -1.67 8.54 8.18
N VAL A 34 -1.67 7.38 7.52
CA VAL A 34 -2.53 7.15 6.34
C VAL A 34 -4.02 7.19 6.72
N TYR A 35 -4.39 6.55 7.83
CA TYR A 35 -5.78 6.56 8.29
C TYR A 35 -6.24 7.92 8.81
N GLU A 36 -5.35 8.73 9.39
CA GLU A 36 -5.65 10.12 9.76
C GLU A 36 -6.02 10.96 8.52
N ILE A 37 -5.23 10.87 7.47
CA ILE A 37 -5.53 11.54 6.20
C ILE A 37 -6.84 11.03 5.60
N PHE A 38 -7.10 9.74 5.69
CA PHE A 38 -8.36 9.16 5.23
C PHE A 38 -9.56 9.70 6.01
N GLY A 39 -9.46 9.81 7.34
CA GLY A 39 -10.47 10.44 8.18
C GLY A 39 -10.76 11.89 7.80
N GLU A 40 -9.71 12.69 7.53
CA GLU A 40 -9.87 14.07 7.04
C GLU A 40 -10.61 14.12 5.68
N ILE A 41 -10.32 13.18 4.79
CA ILE A 41 -10.99 13.09 3.49
C ILE A 41 -12.47 12.81 3.68
N GLU A 42 -12.84 11.83 4.52
CA GLU A 42 -14.24 11.49 4.78
C GLU A 42 -14.98 12.63 5.50
N ASP A 43 -14.33 13.34 6.41
CA ASP A 43 -14.91 14.50 7.09
C ASP A 43 -15.23 15.66 6.13
N ARG A 44 -14.42 15.85 5.10
CA ARG A 44 -14.59 16.95 4.13
C ARG A 44 -15.51 16.60 2.97
N PHE A 45 -15.43 15.38 2.46
CA PHE A 45 -16.08 14.97 1.21
C PHE A 45 -17.19 13.94 1.42
N GLY A 46 -17.38 13.48 2.65
CA GLY A 46 -18.34 12.44 2.99
C GLY A 46 -17.76 11.04 2.83
N ARG A 47 -18.64 10.04 2.88
CA ARG A 47 -18.24 8.64 2.84
C ARG A 47 -17.49 8.30 1.55
N ALA A 48 -16.30 7.73 1.69
CA ALA A 48 -15.46 7.37 0.57
C ALA A 48 -16.10 6.28 -0.32
N ASP A 49 -15.90 6.43 -1.63
CA ASP A 49 -16.28 5.40 -2.59
C ASP A 49 -15.31 4.20 -2.52
N ILE A 50 -15.68 3.11 -3.19
CA ILE A 50 -14.89 1.87 -3.19
C ILE A 50 -13.49 2.08 -3.75
N TYR A 51 -13.33 2.91 -4.78
CA TYR A 51 -12.03 3.18 -5.40
C TYR A 51 -11.10 3.96 -4.48
N THR A 52 -11.62 4.93 -3.75
CA THR A 52 -10.86 5.68 -2.74
C THR A 52 -10.42 4.76 -1.61
N LYS A 53 -11.30 3.86 -1.14
CA LYS A 53 -10.94 2.87 -0.11
C LYS A 53 -9.83 1.94 -0.56
N GLN A 54 -9.93 1.38 -1.77
CA GLN A 54 -8.90 0.53 -2.35
C GLN A 54 -7.57 1.27 -2.49
N PHE A 55 -7.61 2.54 -2.88
CA PHE A 55 -6.41 3.37 -2.95
C PHE A 55 -5.76 3.58 -1.57
N ILE A 56 -6.55 3.84 -0.53
CA ILE A 56 -6.05 3.96 0.84
C ILE A 56 -5.47 2.63 1.33
N ASP A 57 -6.10 1.52 1.07
CA ASP A 57 -5.59 0.18 1.41
C ASP A 57 -4.24 -0.09 0.74
N LEU A 58 -4.07 0.31 -0.52
CA LEU A 58 -2.78 0.24 -1.22
C LEU A 58 -1.71 1.11 -0.55
N MET A 59 -2.06 2.30 -0.06
CA MET A 59 -1.11 3.15 0.66
C MET A 59 -0.70 2.53 1.99
N VAL A 60 -1.64 1.93 2.72
CA VAL A 60 -1.35 1.19 3.96
C VAL A 60 -0.46 -0.02 3.68
N ILE A 61 -0.76 -0.80 2.65
CA ILE A 61 0.07 -1.93 2.21
C ILE A 61 1.49 -1.47 1.89
N LYS A 62 1.64 -0.37 1.15
CA LYS A 62 2.95 0.21 0.82
C LYS A 62 3.77 0.51 2.07
N VAL A 63 3.18 1.21 3.02
CA VAL A 63 3.84 1.60 4.28
C VAL A 63 4.22 0.37 5.10
N LEU A 64 3.30 -0.57 5.28
CA LEU A 64 3.56 -1.81 6.02
C LEU A 64 4.62 -2.67 5.34
N ALA A 65 4.58 -2.80 4.02
CA ALA A 65 5.57 -3.55 3.25
C ALA A 65 6.97 -2.96 3.38
N GLN A 66 7.10 -1.64 3.30
CA GLN A 66 8.37 -0.95 3.52
C GLN A 66 8.92 -1.22 4.94
N ASN A 67 8.06 -1.16 5.95
CA ASN A 67 8.44 -1.41 7.34
C ASN A 67 8.78 -2.88 7.62
N CYS A 68 8.27 -3.80 6.81
CA CYS A 68 8.53 -5.24 6.95
C CYS A 68 9.66 -5.76 6.05
N GLY A 69 10.35 -4.90 5.30
CA GLY A 69 11.43 -5.30 4.40
C GLY A 69 10.96 -6.12 3.21
N ILE A 70 9.76 -5.86 2.72
CA ILE A 70 9.22 -6.52 1.53
C ILE A 70 9.68 -5.77 0.29
N LYS A 71 10.27 -6.51 -0.65
CA LYS A 71 10.80 -5.97 -1.90
C LYS A 71 9.73 -5.78 -2.97
N ALA A 72 8.83 -6.74 -3.09
CA ALA A 72 7.78 -6.72 -4.10
C ALA A 72 6.56 -7.55 -3.66
N ILE A 73 5.39 -7.10 -4.08
CA ILE A 73 4.13 -7.83 -3.97
C ILE A 73 3.51 -7.85 -5.37
N SER A 74 3.15 -9.02 -5.85
CA SER A 74 2.44 -9.20 -7.12
C SER A 74 1.23 -10.08 -6.91
N SER A 75 0.18 -9.83 -7.66
CA SER A 75 -1.01 -10.67 -7.65
C SER A 75 -1.41 -11.04 -9.08
N MET A 76 -1.87 -12.27 -9.24
CA MET A 76 -2.47 -12.76 -10.46
C MET A 76 -3.68 -13.60 -10.07
N ASP A 77 -4.86 -13.10 -10.42
CA ASP A 77 -6.14 -13.64 -9.92
C ASP A 77 -6.14 -13.70 -8.38
N GLU A 78 -6.47 -14.85 -7.80
CA GLU A 78 -6.44 -15.08 -6.36
C GLU A 78 -5.05 -15.38 -5.77
N ASN A 79 -4.02 -15.53 -6.62
CA ASN A 79 -2.67 -15.86 -6.18
C ASN A 79 -1.85 -14.61 -5.91
N ILE A 80 -1.26 -14.53 -4.72
CA ILE A 80 -0.44 -13.41 -4.28
C ILE A 80 0.98 -13.91 -4.03
N LEU A 81 1.96 -13.25 -4.62
CA LEU A 81 3.38 -13.53 -4.41
C LEU A 81 4.04 -12.35 -3.71
N ILE A 82 4.58 -12.61 -2.52
CA ILE A 82 5.34 -11.63 -1.74
C ILE A 82 6.82 -12.01 -1.80
N THR A 83 7.65 -11.09 -2.25
CA THR A 83 9.11 -11.27 -2.30
C THR A 83 9.74 -10.39 -1.23
N GLN A 84 10.47 -11.02 -0.31
CA GLN A 84 11.22 -10.31 0.74
C GLN A 84 12.58 -9.80 0.23
N SER A 85 13.17 -8.87 0.98
CA SER A 85 14.48 -8.30 0.65
C SER A 85 15.62 -9.35 0.66
N ASN A 86 15.46 -10.42 1.44
CA ASN A 86 16.40 -11.56 1.48
C ASN A 86 16.25 -12.52 0.27
N GLY A 87 15.31 -12.27 -0.64
CA GLY A 87 15.01 -13.11 -1.80
C GLY A 87 13.99 -14.23 -1.53
N GLU A 88 13.55 -14.40 -0.31
CA GLU A 88 12.52 -15.37 0.06
C GLU A 88 11.17 -15.00 -0.55
N LYS A 89 10.46 -16.02 -1.04
CA LYS A 89 9.16 -15.84 -1.70
C LYS A 89 8.06 -16.52 -0.90
N ILE A 90 7.03 -15.78 -0.59
CA ILE A 90 5.85 -16.25 0.13
C ILE A 90 4.65 -16.21 -0.82
N ARG A 91 3.91 -17.28 -0.85
CA ARG A 91 2.69 -17.41 -1.66
C ARG A 91 1.48 -17.39 -0.75
N LEU A 92 0.54 -16.51 -1.05
CA LEU A 92 -0.77 -16.42 -0.41
C LEU A 92 -1.86 -16.66 -1.45
N LYS A 93 -3.04 -17.01 -0.98
CA LYS A 93 -4.22 -17.17 -1.81
C LYS A 93 -5.39 -16.39 -1.21
N ALA A 94 -5.95 -15.47 -1.99
CA ALA A 94 -7.16 -14.76 -1.61
C ALA A 94 -8.40 -15.68 -1.72
N ARG A 95 -9.49 -15.30 -1.09
CA ARG A 95 -10.75 -16.05 -1.15
C ARG A 95 -11.36 -16.04 -2.53
N THR A 96 -11.33 -14.89 -3.17
CA THR A 96 -11.85 -14.67 -4.51
C THR A 96 -10.85 -13.89 -5.36
N ARG A 97 -11.20 -13.66 -6.63
CA ARG A 97 -10.41 -12.82 -7.55
C ARG A 97 -10.70 -11.34 -7.40
N ASP A 98 -11.63 -10.98 -6.52
CA ASP A 98 -11.99 -9.60 -6.28
C ASP A 98 -10.84 -8.84 -5.64
N ASP A 99 -10.65 -7.60 -6.07
CA ASP A 99 -9.57 -6.74 -5.61
C ASP A 99 -9.60 -6.51 -4.09
N ASP A 100 -10.79 -6.38 -3.51
CA ASP A 100 -10.97 -6.20 -2.07
C ASP A 100 -10.47 -7.40 -1.28
N ASP A 101 -10.81 -8.62 -1.70
CA ASP A 101 -10.35 -9.85 -1.03
C ASP A 101 -8.82 -10.04 -1.16
N VAL A 102 -8.25 -9.66 -2.31
CA VAL A 102 -6.80 -9.70 -2.52
C VAL A 102 -6.10 -8.68 -1.61
N LEU A 103 -6.60 -7.47 -1.52
CA LEU A 103 -6.06 -6.42 -0.65
C LEU A 103 -6.17 -6.80 0.82
N ASP A 104 -7.31 -7.34 1.24
CA ASP A 104 -7.54 -7.82 2.61
C ASP A 104 -6.56 -8.90 3.01
N GLU A 105 -6.33 -9.90 2.16
CA GLU A 105 -5.39 -10.99 2.44
C GLU A 105 -3.96 -10.47 2.62
N ILE A 106 -3.54 -9.53 1.77
CA ILE A 106 -2.23 -8.88 1.90
C ILE A 106 -2.13 -8.11 3.22
N LEU A 107 -3.15 -7.33 3.59
CA LEU A 107 -3.19 -6.55 4.83
C LEU A 107 -3.14 -7.46 6.07
N VAL A 108 -3.92 -8.54 6.08
CA VAL A 108 -3.93 -9.52 7.17
C VAL A 108 -2.55 -10.14 7.34
N TYR A 109 -1.90 -10.52 6.25
CA TYR A 109 -0.54 -11.07 6.28
C TYR A 109 0.47 -10.07 6.85
N LEU A 110 0.48 -8.82 6.35
CA LEU A 110 1.41 -7.79 6.79
C LEU A 110 1.24 -7.41 8.26
N ARG A 111 0.02 -7.43 8.77
CA ARG A 111 -0.28 -7.15 10.19
C ARG A 111 0.16 -8.28 11.12
N LYS A 112 0.23 -9.51 10.63
CA LYS A 112 0.71 -10.67 11.42
C LYS A 112 2.22 -10.71 11.60
N ILE A 113 2.99 -9.96 10.81
CA ILE A 113 4.44 -9.94 10.92
C ILE A 113 4.85 -9.26 12.25
N PRO A 114 5.62 -9.96 13.14
CA PRO A 114 5.97 -9.42 14.44
C PRO A 114 6.79 -8.13 14.35
N HIS A 115 6.55 -7.20 15.27
CA HIS A 115 7.31 -5.95 15.37
C HIS A 115 8.82 -6.14 15.53
N THR A 116 9.26 -7.27 16.07
CA THR A 116 10.68 -7.62 16.23
C THR A 116 11.45 -7.69 14.91
N TRP A 117 10.78 -8.06 13.83
CA TRP A 117 11.37 -8.04 12.49
C TRP A 117 11.52 -6.62 11.95
N ARG A 118 10.61 -5.72 12.32
CA ARG A 118 10.67 -4.29 11.95
C ARG A 118 11.90 -3.59 12.53
N ILE A 119 12.34 -3.97 13.74
CA ILE A 119 13.50 -3.39 14.42
C ILE A 119 14.81 -3.93 13.85
N LYS A 120 14.89 -5.23 13.53
CA LYS A 120 16.10 -5.82 12.91
C LYS A 120 16.41 -5.25 11.54
N LEU A 121 15.39 -4.83 10.77
CA LEU A 121 15.56 -4.26 9.44
C LEU A 121 15.95 -2.78 9.47
N LYS A 122 15.57 -2.02 10.51
CA LYS A 122 16.03 -0.62 10.71
C LYS A 122 17.53 -0.53 11.03
N ASN A 123 18.12 -1.58 11.60
CA ASN A 123 19.55 -1.64 11.93
C ASN A 123 20.41 -2.27 10.83
N PHE A 124 19.80 -2.78 9.77
CA PHE A 124 20.50 -3.20 8.57
C PHE A 124 20.55 -1.99 7.63
N THR A 125 21.69 -1.35 7.54
CA THR A 125 21.98 -0.30 6.56
C THR A 125 21.85 -0.91 5.16
N LEU A 126 20.65 -0.97 4.65
CA LEU A 126 20.43 -1.15 3.22
C LEU A 126 21.00 0.09 2.51
N PRO A 127 21.80 -0.08 1.45
CA PRO A 127 22.16 1.04 0.62
C PRO A 127 20.87 1.75 0.23
N SER A 128 20.82 3.04 0.50
CA SER A 128 19.65 3.90 0.30
C SER A 128 19.05 3.71 -1.09
N LEU A 129 18.00 2.89 -1.15
CA LEU A 129 17.09 2.90 -2.28
C LEU A 129 16.43 4.29 -2.27
N THR A 130 16.81 5.12 -3.22
CA THR A 130 16.22 6.44 -3.39
C THR A 130 14.71 6.31 -3.55
N HIS A 131 13.98 7.29 -3.05
CA HIS A 131 12.51 7.37 -3.11
C HIS A 131 11.95 7.09 -4.53
N GLU A 132 12.74 7.37 -5.57
CA GLU A 132 12.43 7.07 -6.97
C GLU A 132 12.48 5.58 -7.32
N GLN A 133 13.43 4.84 -6.76
CA GLN A 133 13.58 3.41 -7.06
C GLN A 133 12.44 2.59 -6.44
N VAL A 134 11.97 2.98 -5.25
CA VAL A 134 10.78 2.39 -4.63
C VAL A 134 9.54 2.72 -5.45
N ARG A 135 9.41 3.96 -5.95
CA ARG A 135 8.29 4.41 -6.78
C ARG A 135 8.21 3.69 -8.12
N PHE A 136 9.36 3.37 -8.75
CA PHE A 136 9.44 2.64 -10.01
C PHE A 136 9.17 1.13 -9.85
N ALA A 137 9.65 0.53 -8.76
CA ALA A 137 9.41 -0.88 -8.47
C ALA A 137 7.92 -1.17 -8.19
N TRP A 138 7.23 -0.23 -7.56
CA TRP A 138 5.80 -0.33 -7.28
C TRP A 138 4.94 -0.19 -8.53
N LYS A 139 5.27 0.73 -9.44
CA LYS A 139 4.52 0.89 -10.70
C LYS A 139 4.59 -0.31 -11.64
N ARG A 140 5.64 -1.14 -11.53
CA ARG A 140 5.86 -2.27 -12.45
C ARG A 140 5.47 -3.64 -11.89
N LYS A 141 5.25 -3.80 -10.59
CA LYS A 141 5.16 -5.13 -9.95
C LYS A 141 3.93 -5.38 -9.07
N ILE A 142 3.07 -4.41 -8.83
CA ILE A 142 1.77 -4.62 -8.18
C ILE A 142 0.65 -4.85 -9.21
N PHE A 143 0.98 -4.75 -10.47
CA PHE A 143 0.04 -4.91 -11.57
C PHE A 143 0.42 -6.06 -12.45
#